data_0279e4efaf5d539057b779371c0054fd
#
_entry.id   0279e4efaf5d539057b779371c0054fd
#
_cell.length_a   1.000
_cell.length_b   1.000
_cell.length_c   1.000
_cell.angle_alpha   90.00
_cell.angle_beta   90.00
_cell.angle_gamma   90.00
#
_symmetry.space_group_name_H-M   'P 1'
#
loop_
_entity.id
_entity.type
_entity.pdbx_description
1 polymer ?
#
loop_
_entity_poly.entity_id
_entity_poly.type
_entity_poly.pdbx_seq_one_letter_code
_entity_poly.pdbx_strand_id
1 'polypeptide(L)'
;MCKAGAGTPSAAACTLNFADSGFFFDVPDTYSNQPQTVAIKAVKKSDVTKQCVPGFANQSKSVKFWSSYVLPTSNSFNSGMSVNNTLIGSSQGNATAFSLNFDAQGQSTITVKYPDAGKVQLDARYDGTGSEAGLVMLGSDQFVARPVGLCITPPQGVCAAGDSSCPVFKKAGDTFQIDIKAMAWESANDGDICAGNQTTPNFVLPKIALGSTLVAPNPGTNAAVGTATYNHVPASNSLNSVTQTVSEVGVFRMTATPPANAYFIYTIPPAQSQPVGRFIPADFNLASGDIVPACNVFSYMGQPFGVALDVLARNVSGGQTQNYTGSFAKGSAYLSVANNKDGKSLANRLRSLPSLPWLNGRAALAAGSSEFVRLSDTQPDGPYKSLLFGLYMRDNDGDRTLIASPDFNDAVARSEEHTSELQSLAC
;
A
#
# COMPACT_ATOMS: atom_id res chain seq x y z
N MET A 1 -1.66 45.56 7.33
CA MET A 1 -1.91 44.24 7.97
C MET A 1 -0.89 44.06 9.08
N CYS A 2 -1.33 43.62 10.26
CA CYS A 2 -0.46 43.39 11.40
C CYS A 2 0.18 42.00 11.34
N LYS A 3 1.24 41.78 12.10
CA LYS A 3 1.95 40.52 12.22
C LYS A 3 2.03 40.13 13.70
N ALA A 4 1.57 38.93 14.03
CA ALA A 4 1.74 38.37 15.37
C ALA A 4 3.01 37.52 15.40
N GLY A 5 4.03 37.97 16.15
CA GLY A 5 5.32 37.29 16.28
C GLY A 5 6.01 37.08 14.91
N ALA A 6 6.46 35.83 14.62
CA ALA A 6 7.10 35.42 13.37
C ALA A 6 6.11 35.05 12.25
N GLY A 7 4.79 35.14 12.49
CA GLY A 7 3.74 34.76 11.54
C GLY A 7 3.63 35.66 10.30
N THR A 8 2.85 35.23 9.32
CA THR A 8 2.50 36.03 8.14
C THR A 8 1.56 37.19 8.53
N PRO A 9 1.71 38.37 7.93
CA PRO A 9 0.79 39.49 8.17
C PRO A 9 -0.65 39.12 7.77
N SER A 10 -1.62 39.35 8.67
CA SER A 10 -3.03 39.08 8.41
C SER A 10 -3.92 40.17 9.04
N ALA A 11 -5.15 40.31 8.59
CA ALA A 11 -6.13 41.17 9.23
C ALA A 11 -6.47 40.70 10.66
N ALA A 12 -6.52 39.39 10.89
CA ALA A 12 -6.75 38.80 12.20
C ALA A 12 -5.66 39.15 13.22
N ALA A 13 -4.40 39.28 12.79
CA ALA A 13 -3.30 39.72 13.65
C ALA A 13 -3.39 41.21 14.09
N CYS A 14 -4.28 42.01 13.49
CA CYS A 14 -4.57 43.37 13.87
C CYS A 14 -5.71 43.47 14.89
N THR A 15 -6.39 42.39 15.21
CA THR A 15 -7.50 42.35 16.14
C THR A 15 -6.97 42.23 17.56
N LEU A 16 -7.31 43.17 18.42
CA LEU A 16 -6.99 43.16 19.85
C LEU A 16 -8.30 43.15 20.65
N ASN A 17 -8.50 42.13 21.43
CA ASN A 17 -9.65 41.99 22.30
C ASN A 17 -9.33 42.57 23.69
N PHE A 18 -10.22 43.35 24.23
CA PHE A 18 -10.15 43.85 25.58
C PHE A 18 -11.18 43.13 26.44
N ALA A 19 -10.73 42.44 27.46
CA ALA A 19 -11.58 41.77 28.42
C ALA A 19 -11.00 41.97 29.84
N ASP A 20 -11.86 42.05 30.83
CA ASP A 20 -11.45 42.14 32.23
C ASP A 20 -11.21 40.79 32.89
N SER A 21 -11.65 39.72 32.25
CA SER A 21 -11.50 38.31 32.72
C SER A 21 -11.60 37.30 31.57
N GLY A 22 -11.02 36.14 31.77
CA GLY A 22 -11.08 35.05 30.77
C GLY A 22 -10.48 33.75 31.26
N PHE A 23 -10.56 32.73 30.42
CA PHE A 23 -9.84 31.48 30.60
C PHE A 23 -8.61 31.45 29.71
N PHE A 24 -7.53 30.96 30.25
CA PHE A 24 -6.31 30.65 29.53
C PHE A 24 -6.03 29.14 29.66
N PHE A 25 -5.87 28.46 28.53
CA PHE A 25 -5.43 27.08 28.44
C PHE A 25 -4.76 26.86 27.10
N ASP A 26 -3.91 25.82 27.03
CA ASP A 26 -3.17 25.42 25.87
C ASP A 26 -3.31 23.88 25.75
N VAL A 27 -3.98 23.44 24.71
CA VAL A 27 -4.14 22.01 24.39
C VAL A 27 -3.02 21.62 23.44
N PRO A 28 -2.09 20.74 23.83
CA PRO A 28 -0.97 20.41 22.97
C PRO A 28 -1.44 19.69 21.71
N ASP A 29 -0.76 19.94 20.59
CA ASP A 29 -0.90 19.12 19.39
C ASP A 29 -0.63 17.65 19.73
N THR A 30 -1.49 16.75 19.29
CA THR A 30 -1.51 15.38 19.80
C THR A 30 -1.80 14.34 18.71
N TYR A 31 -1.70 13.07 19.06
CA TYR A 31 -2.29 12.01 18.24
C TYR A 31 -3.80 11.94 18.44
N SER A 32 -4.52 11.62 17.37
CA SER A 32 -5.97 11.36 17.42
C SER A 32 -6.26 10.30 18.48
N ASN A 33 -7.32 10.49 19.26
CA ASN A 33 -7.74 9.62 20.36
C ASN A 33 -6.81 9.58 21.59
N GLN A 34 -5.68 10.29 21.60
CA GLN A 34 -4.79 10.35 22.76
C GLN A 34 -5.30 11.38 23.77
N PRO A 35 -5.63 10.99 25.01
CA PRO A 35 -6.07 11.94 26.02
C PRO A 35 -4.93 12.87 26.46
N GLN A 36 -5.25 14.15 26.59
CA GLN A 36 -4.32 15.20 27.01
C GLN A 36 -4.80 15.82 28.32
N THR A 37 -3.92 15.91 29.30
CA THR A 37 -4.19 16.64 30.54
C THR A 37 -3.85 18.12 30.36
N VAL A 38 -4.83 18.97 30.51
CA VAL A 38 -4.75 20.42 30.24
C VAL A 38 -5.06 21.22 31.48
N ALA A 39 -4.18 22.13 31.83
CA ALA A 39 -4.43 23.10 32.90
C ALA A 39 -5.24 24.28 32.33
N ILE A 40 -6.40 24.55 32.91
CA ILE A 40 -7.22 25.73 32.61
C ILE A 40 -7.11 26.74 33.76
N LYS A 41 -6.73 27.97 33.43
CA LYS A 41 -6.59 29.10 34.40
C LYS A 41 -7.69 30.10 34.18
N ALA A 42 -8.42 30.42 35.24
CA ALA A 42 -9.28 31.57 35.29
C ALA A 42 -8.44 32.80 35.68
N VAL A 43 -8.47 33.83 34.85
CA VAL A 43 -7.70 35.06 35.10
C VAL A 43 -8.63 36.26 35.04
N LYS A 44 -8.35 37.25 35.86
CA LYS A 44 -9.04 38.56 35.88
C LYS A 44 -8.04 39.68 36.00
N LYS A 45 -8.43 40.87 35.60
CA LYS A 45 -7.64 42.10 35.79
C LYS A 45 -7.75 42.54 37.26
N SER A 46 -6.63 42.88 37.86
CA SER A 46 -6.61 43.54 39.17
C SER A 46 -7.00 45.04 39.00
N ASP A 47 -7.94 45.52 39.80
CA ASP A 47 -8.34 46.91 39.77
C ASP A 47 -7.22 47.83 40.25
N VAL A 48 -6.34 47.36 41.12
CA VAL A 48 -5.24 48.11 41.72
C VAL A 48 -3.99 48.08 40.84
N THR A 49 -3.48 46.90 40.52
CA THR A 49 -2.21 46.75 39.82
C THR A 49 -2.34 46.71 38.28
N LYS A 50 -3.56 46.57 37.77
CA LYS A 50 -3.87 46.35 36.33
C LYS A 50 -3.20 45.12 35.73
N GLN A 51 -2.69 44.24 36.57
CA GLN A 51 -2.09 42.95 36.15
C GLN A 51 -3.10 41.83 36.18
N CYS A 52 -2.79 40.70 35.49
CA CYS A 52 -3.56 39.48 35.58
C CYS A 52 -3.39 38.85 36.97
N VAL A 53 -4.49 38.57 37.62
CA VAL A 53 -4.56 37.89 38.93
C VAL A 53 -5.46 36.69 38.83
N PRO A 54 -5.33 35.68 39.72
CA PRO A 54 -6.21 34.49 39.72
C PRO A 54 -7.69 34.90 39.80
N GLY A 55 -8.49 34.38 38.86
CA GLY A 55 -9.95 34.35 38.98
C GLY A 55 -10.39 33.07 39.70
N PHE A 56 -11.54 33.10 40.37
CA PHE A 56 -12.15 31.92 41.01
C PHE A 56 -11.25 31.17 42.02
N ALA A 57 -10.28 31.85 42.65
CA ALA A 57 -9.38 31.22 43.61
C ALA A 57 -10.18 30.49 44.71
N ASN A 58 -9.87 29.18 44.92
CA ASN A 58 -10.54 28.26 45.83
C ASN A 58 -12.07 28.14 45.64
N GLN A 59 -12.54 28.21 44.39
CA GLN A 59 -13.97 28.18 44.07
C GLN A 59 -14.29 27.06 43.06
N SER A 60 -15.50 26.52 43.20
CA SER A 60 -16.08 25.65 42.18
C SER A 60 -16.97 26.46 41.25
N LYS A 61 -16.80 26.29 39.93
CA LYS A 61 -17.58 27.02 38.91
C LYS A 61 -18.06 26.05 37.81
N SER A 62 -19.25 26.33 37.28
CA SER A 62 -19.81 25.58 36.14
C SER A 62 -19.32 26.23 34.85
N VAL A 63 -18.37 25.62 34.19
CA VAL A 63 -17.80 26.05 32.91
C VAL A 63 -18.37 25.21 31.75
N LYS A 64 -18.83 25.88 30.71
CA LYS A 64 -19.37 25.28 29.51
C LYS A 64 -18.28 25.11 28.48
N PHE A 65 -18.19 23.93 27.84
CA PHE A 65 -17.27 23.61 26.77
C PHE A 65 -18.00 23.19 25.51
N TRP A 66 -17.44 23.55 24.36
CA TRP A 66 -17.82 23.04 23.05
C TRP A 66 -16.57 22.98 22.15
N SER A 67 -16.67 22.27 21.04
CA SER A 67 -15.60 22.18 20.07
C SER A 67 -16.07 22.60 18.69
N SER A 68 -15.16 23.07 17.87
CA SER A 68 -15.41 23.32 16.45
C SER A 68 -14.29 22.73 15.60
N TYR A 69 -14.65 22.33 14.38
CA TYR A 69 -13.70 21.79 13.41
C TYR A 69 -13.18 22.96 12.56
N VAL A 70 -11.86 23.11 12.48
CA VAL A 70 -11.22 24.26 11.84
C VAL A 70 -10.67 23.92 10.46
N LEU A 71 -9.91 22.83 10.33
CA LEU A 71 -9.32 22.37 9.07
C LEU A 71 -9.20 20.84 9.02
N PRO A 72 -9.43 20.26 7.83
CA PRO A 72 -10.03 20.86 6.62
C PRO A 72 -11.40 21.45 6.94
N THR A 73 -11.93 22.33 6.11
CA THR A 73 -13.14 23.13 6.41
C THR A 73 -14.43 22.32 6.56
N SER A 74 -14.41 21.04 6.15
CA SER A 74 -15.56 20.12 6.27
C SER A 74 -15.21 18.94 7.18
N ASN A 75 -16.04 18.73 8.21
CA ASN A 75 -16.05 17.54 9.04
C ASN A 75 -17.16 16.61 8.54
N SER A 76 -16.82 15.66 7.68
CA SER A 76 -17.82 14.79 7.05
C SER A 76 -18.35 13.68 7.98
N PHE A 77 -17.63 13.35 9.06
CA PHE A 77 -17.93 12.22 9.93
C PHE A 77 -18.32 12.60 11.35
N ASN A 78 -18.48 13.92 11.66
CA ASN A 78 -18.97 14.46 12.92
C ASN A 78 -18.32 13.84 14.18
N SER A 79 -17.01 13.62 14.14
CA SER A 79 -16.28 13.09 15.26
C SER A 79 -16.26 14.11 16.40
N GLY A 80 -16.86 13.76 17.52
CA GLY A 80 -17.02 14.65 18.68
C GLY A 80 -15.78 14.64 19.58
N MET A 81 -15.49 15.79 20.20
CA MET A 81 -14.47 15.94 21.25
C MET A 81 -15.07 15.57 22.62
N SER A 82 -14.26 15.00 23.50
CA SER A 82 -14.65 14.80 24.90
C SER A 82 -13.76 15.60 25.86
N VAL A 83 -14.39 16.10 26.92
CA VAL A 83 -13.74 16.69 28.09
C VAL A 83 -14.09 15.82 29.29
N ASN A 84 -13.09 15.42 30.08
CA ASN A 84 -13.26 14.52 31.25
C ASN A 84 -14.11 13.28 30.90
N ASN A 85 -13.82 12.65 29.76
CA ASN A 85 -14.54 11.47 29.19
C ASN A 85 -16.02 11.70 28.84
N THR A 86 -16.51 12.91 28.86
CA THR A 86 -17.87 13.29 28.44
C THR A 86 -17.84 14.01 27.11
N LEU A 87 -18.65 13.54 26.15
CA LEU A 87 -18.78 14.19 24.85
C LEU A 87 -19.31 15.61 25.02
N ILE A 88 -18.65 16.58 24.40
CA ILE A 88 -19.08 17.99 24.39
C ILE A 88 -19.81 18.36 23.09
N GLY A 89 -20.59 19.42 23.14
CA GLY A 89 -21.29 19.91 21.97
C GLY A 89 -20.34 20.47 20.90
N SER A 90 -20.86 20.64 19.69
CA SER A 90 -20.15 21.18 18.52
C SER A 90 -20.36 22.68 18.30
N SER A 91 -21.04 23.36 19.24
CA SER A 91 -21.30 24.80 19.19
C SER A 91 -21.64 25.32 20.57
N GLN A 92 -21.59 26.66 20.74
CA GLN A 92 -21.98 27.31 21.98
C GLN A 92 -23.42 27.00 22.40
N GLY A 93 -24.34 26.84 21.43
CA GLY A 93 -25.75 26.56 21.71
C GLY A 93 -26.02 25.19 22.32
N ASN A 94 -25.15 24.20 22.09
CA ASN A 94 -25.21 22.88 22.66
C ASN A 94 -24.02 22.54 23.56
N ALA A 95 -23.37 23.59 24.13
CA ALA A 95 -22.22 23.45 25.01
C ALA A 95 -22.54 22.62 26.26
N THR A 96 -21.57 21.79 26.68
CA THR A 96 -21.69 20.89 27.83
C THR A 96 -21.05 21.54 29.05
N ALA A 97 -21.77 21.55 30.17
CA ALA A 97 -21.31 22.18 31.42
C ALA A 97 -20.59 21.20 32.33
N PHE A 98 -19.46 21.65 32.93
CA PHE A 98 -18.65 20.91 33.90
C PHE A 98 -18.45 21.73 35.17
N SER A 99 -18.58 21.11 36.33
CA SER A 99 -18.18 21.73 37.59
C SER A 99 -16.66 21.59 37.75
N LEU A 100 -15.95 22.69 37.68
CA LEU A 100 -14.50 22.74 37.82
C LEU A 100 -14.11 23.38 39.16
N ASN A 101 -13.23 22.69 39.90
CA ASN A 101 -12.67 23.20 41.17
C ASN A 101 -11.36 23.94 40.85
N PHE A 102 -11.35 25.25 41.07
CA PHE A 102 -10.17 26.10 40.91
C PHE A 102 -9.42 26.21 42.22
N ASP A 103 -8.12 26.00 42.17
CA ASP A 103 -7.21 26.12 43.30
C ASP A 103 -6.94 27.59 43.69
N ALA A 104 -6.04 27.83 44.66
CA ALA A 104 -5.68 29.14 45.11
C ALA A 104 -5.03 30.01 44.00
N GLN A 105 -4.49 29.40 42.96
CA GLN A 105 -3.90 30.04 41.79
C GLN A 105 -4.93 30.23 40.65
N GLY A 106 -6.20 29.90 40.89
CA GLY A 106 -7.25 29.99 39.88
C GLY A 106 -7.10 28.96 38.77
N GLN A 107 -6.46 27.82 39.06
CA GLN A 107 -6.21 26.77 38.09
C GLN A 107 -7.07 25.54 38.40
N SER A 108 -7.55 24.90 37.34
CA SER A 108 -8.19 23.58 37.36
C SER A 108 -7.59 22.72 36.25
N THR A 109 -7.85 21.41 36.30
CA THR A 109 -7.35 20.45 35.28
C THR A 109 -8.52 19.77 34.58
N ILE A 110 -8.41 19.67 33.27
CA ILE A 110 -9.33 18.91 32.42
C ILE A 110 -8.57 17.89 31.59
N THR A 111 -9.24 16.82 31.18
CA THR A 111 -8.70 15.87 30.20
C THR A 111 -9.44 16.07 28.87
N VAL A 112 -8.70 16.41 27.82
CA VAL A 112 -9.23 16.63 26.46
C VAL A 112 -8.88 15.46 25.58
N LYS A 113 -9.84 14.94 24.82
CA LYS A 113 -9.62 13.86 23.85
C LYS A 113 -10.43 14.12 22.59
N TYR A 114 -9.76 14.10 21.42
CA TYR A 114 -10.38 14.16 20.11
C TYR A 114 -10.04 12.89 19.30
N PRO A 115 -11.03 12.10 18.87
CA PRO A 115 -10.76 10.75 18.31
C PRO A 115 -10.32 10.76 16.85
N ASP A 116 -10.49 11.84 16.13
CA ASP A 116 -10.28 11.94 14.69
C ASP A 116 -9.13 12.89 14.32
N ALA A 117 -8.83 13.05 13.06
CA ALA A 117 -7.75 13.86 12.55
C ALA A 117 -8.24 15.23 12.06
N GLY A 118 -7.48 16.29 12.34
CA GLY A 118 -7.76 17.64 11.88
C GLY A 118 -7.19 18.70 12.83
N LYS A 119 -7.34 19.96 12.43
CA LYS A 119 -7.16 21.08 13.31
C LYS A 119 -8.52 21.42 13.92
N VAL A 120 -8.62 21.39 15.23
CA VAL A 120 -9.85 21.58 16.00
C VAL A 120 -9.66 22.67 17.03
N GLN A 121 -10.77 23.26 17.47
CA GLN A 121 -10.77 24.28 18.52
C GLN A 121 -11.60 23.79 19.70
N LEU A 122 -11.08 23.98 20.90
CA LEU A 122 -11.81 23.86 22.16
C LEU A 122 -12.15 25.27 22.66
N ASP A 123 -13.41 25.49 22.97
CA ASP A 123 -13.92 26.75 23.53
C ASP A 123 -14.44 26.49 24.94
N ALA A 124 -14.23 27.50 25.81
CA ALA A 124 -14.71 27.51 27.18
C ALA A 124 -15.49 28.78 27.47
N ARG A 125 -16.58 28.70 28.23
CA ARG A 125 -17.41 29.83 28.61
C ARG A 125 -17.96 29.67 30.04
N TYR A 126 -17.88 30.73 30.80
CA TYR A 126 -18.58 30.88 32.06
C TYR A 126 -19.56 32.07 31.97
N ASP A 127 -20.79 31.82 32.39
CA ASP A 127 -21.83 32.85 32.53
C ASP A 127 -22.11 33.00 34.03
N GLY A 128 -21.80 34.16 34.60
CA GLY A 128 -21.97 34.46 36.01
C GLY A 128 -23.44 34.48 36.40
N THR A 129 -23.72 34.00 37.62
CA THR A 129 -25.04 33.98 38.22
C THR A 129 -24.99 34.56 39.64
N GLY A 130 -26.14 34.95 40.18
CA GLY A 130 -26.21 35.52 41.52
C GLY A 130 -25.40 36.81 41.67
N SER A 131 -24.43 36.83 42.59
CA SER A 131 -23.54 37.97 42.83
C SER A 131 -22.56 38.23 41.67
N GLU A 132 -22.40 37.31 40.74
CA GLU A 132 -21.56 37.43 39.54
C GLU A 132 -22.42 37.64 38.26
N ALA A 133 -23.70 37.96 38.39
CA ALA A 133 -24.56 38.19 37.24
C ALA A 133 -23.97 39.26 36.29
N GLY A 134 -23.92 38.94 35.00
CA GLY A 134 -23.31 39.78 33.97
C GLY A 134 -21.82 39.53 33.72
N LEU A 135 -21.12 38.75 34.55
CA LEU A 135 -19.76 38.33 34.28
C LEU A 135 -19.77 37.26 33.18
N VAL A 136 -19.03 37.47 32.09
CA VAL A 136 -18.80 36.51 31.06
C VAL A 136 -17.30 36.28 30.90
N MET A 137 -16.85 35.04 31.05
CA MET A 137 -15.46 34.67 30.82
C MET A 137 -15.39 33.70 29.64
N LEU A 138 -14.49 33.98 28.70
CA LEU A 138 -14.27 33.17 27.50
C LEU A 138 -12.82 32.72 27.45
N GLY A 139 -12.60 31.58 26.79
CA GLY A 139 -11.28 31.09 26.42
C GLY A 139 -11.41 30.14 25.23
N SER A 140 -10.38 30.08 24.42
CA SER A 140 -10.33 29.12 23.30
C SER A 140 -8.89 28.80 22.97
N ASP A 141 -8.70 27.60 22.46
CA ASP A 141 -7.42 27.14 21.90
C ASP A 141 -7.63 26.22 20.71
N GLN A 142 -6.67 26.25 19.77
CA GLN A 142 -6.67 25.43 18.56
C GLN A 142 -5.47 24.49 18.56
N PHE A 143 -5.73 23.23 18.35
CA PHE A 143 -4.68 22.21 18.29
C PHE A 143 -4.88 21.26 17.11
N VAL A 144 -3.81 20.56 16.74
CA VAL A 144 -3.80 19.54 15.69
C VAL A 144 -3.88 18.16 16.32
N ALA A 145 -4.89 17.38 15.91
CA ALA A 145 -4.95 15.94 16.14
C ALA A 145 -4.56 15.21 14.85
N ARG A 146 -3.61 14.28 14.95
CA ARG A 146 -3.07 13.55 13.80
C ARG A 146 -3.10 12.05 14.00
N PRO A 147 -3.20 11.23 12.93
CA PRO A 147 -3.07 9.78 13.04
C PRO A 147 -1.66 9.39 13.52
N VAL A 148 -1.54 8.24 14.16
CA VAL A 148 -0.24 7.65 14.53
C VAL A 148 0.49 7.09 13.31
N GLY A 149 -0.24 6.69 12.28
CA GLY A 149 0.30 6.14 11.04
C GLY A 149 -0.78 5.66 10.09
N LEU A 150 -0.34 5.01 9.01
CA LEU A 150 -1.20 4.36 8.03
C LEU A 150 -1.15 2.85 8.22
N CYS A 151 -2.28 2.17 8.04
CA CYS A 151 -2.38 0.73 7.97
C CYS A 151 -2.67 0.33 6.52
N ILE A 152 -1.83 -0.53 5.93
CA ILE A 152 -1.99 -1.05 4.59
C ILE A 152 -2.40 -2.51 4.69
N THR A 153 -3.60 -2.83 4.24
CA THR A 153 -4.14 -4.18 4.28
C THR A 153 -4.52 -4.62 2.87
N PRO A 154 -3.84 -5.61 2.29
CA PRO A 154 -4.32 -6.22 1.07
C PRO A 154 -5.53 -7.10 1.41
N PRO A 155 -6.70 -6.90 0.75
CA PRO A 155 -7.88 -7.72 1.02
C PRO A 155 -7.70 -9.18 0.59
N GLN A 156 -6.74 -9.45 -0.29
CA GLN A 156 -6.38 -10.78 -0.79
C GLN A 156 -4.87 -10.90 -1.01
N GLY A 157 -4.38 -12.14 -1.12
CA GLY A 157 -2.99 -12.41 -1.50
C GLY A 157 -1.98 -12.25 -0.37
N VAL A 158 -2.41 -12.31 0.89
CA VAL A 158 -1.48 -12.36 2.02
C VAL A 158 -0.66 -13.64 1.97
N CYS A 159 0.66 -13.50 2.00
CA CYS A 159 1.63 -14.57 1.95
C CYS A 159 2.44 -14.58 3.25
N ALA A 160 1.87 -15.15 4.31
CA ALA A 160 2.46 -15.12 5.65
C ALA A 160 3.85 -15.80 5.71
N ALA A 161 4.09 -16.85 4.90
CA ALA A 161 5.38 -17.51 4.80
C ALA A 161 6.47 -16.61 4.18
N GLY A 162 6.07 -15.64 3.33
CA GLY A 162 6.99 -14.72 2.69
C GLY A 162 7.92 -15.35 1.66
N ASP A 163 7.56 -16.51 1.09
CA ASP A 163 8.43 -17.27 0.19
C ASP A 163 7.67 -17.97 -0.97
N SER A 164 8.37 -18.84 -1.71
CA SER A 164 7.83 -19.56 -2.86
C SER A 164 6.81 -20.67 -2.53
N SER A 165 6.56 -20.97 -1.26
CA SER A 165 5.57 -21.96 -0.82
C SER A 165 4.15 -21.38 -0.80
N CYS A 166 4.00 -20.06 -0.82
CA CYS A 166 2.68 -19.42 -0.87
C CYS A 166 1.90 -19.79 -2.12
N PRO A 167 0.57 -19.90 -2.03
CA PRO A 167 -0.29 -20.06 -3.20
C PRO A 167 -0.05 -18.94 -4.24
N VAL A 168 -0.34 -19.24 -5.50
CA VAL A 168 -0.34 -18.22 -6.56
C VAL A 168 -1.41 -17.17 -6.25
N PHE A 169 -1.03 -15.89 -6.29
CA PHE A 169 -1.96 -14.79 -6.10
C PHE A 169 -2.37 -14.16 -7.44
N LYS A 170 -1.38 -13.64 -8.18
CA LYS A 170 -1.59 -12.93 -9.45
C LYS A 170 -0.40 -13.12 -10.39
N LYS A 171 -0.61 -12.85 -11.66
CA LYS A 171 0.48 -12.67 -12.61
C LYS A 171 1.18 -11.31 -12.34
N ALA A 172 2.48 -11.24 -12.57
CA ALA A 172 3.22 -9.99 -12.52
C ALA A 172 2.63 -8.99 -13.55
N GLY A 173 2.20 -7.83 -13.09
CA GLY A 173 1.49 -6.83 -13.88
C GLY A 173 -0.04 -6.87 -13.79
N ASP A 174 -0.65 -7.91 -13.26
CA ASP A 174 -2.10 -7.94 -13.01
C ASP A 174 -2.51 -6.98 -11.90
N THR A 175 -3.71 -6.45 -12.02
CA THR A 175 -4.28 -5.52 -11.03
C THR A 175 -4.78 -6.26 -9.78
N PHE A 176 -4.58 -5.62 -8.62
CA PHE A 176 -5.15 -6.02 -7.33
C PHE A 176 -5.46 -4.78 -6.49
N GLN A 177 -6.17 -4.96 -5.37
CA GLN A 177 -6.51 -3.87 -4.46
C GLN A 177 -5.61 -3.88 -3.22
N ILE A 178 -5.28 -2.69 -2.75
CA ILE A 178 -4.75 -2.45 -1.40
C ILE A 178 -5.67 -1.47 -0.68
N ASP A 179 -5.99 -1.76 0.56
CA ASP A 179 -6.78 -0.91 1.43
C ASP A 179 -5.84 -0.16 2.38
N ILE A 180 -6.01 1.16 2.45
CA ILE A 180 -5.18 2.02 3.29
C ILE A 180 -6.09 2.80 4.23
N LYS A 181 -5.79 2.74 5.54
CA LYS A 181 -6.53 3.44 6.59
C LYS A 181 -5.56 4.28 7.42
N ALA A 182 -5.98 5.47 7.84
CA ALA A 182 -5.27 6.25 8.82
C ALA A 182 -5.77 5.88 10.23
N MET A 183 -4.83 5.63 11.14
CA MET A 183 -5.10 5.01 12.44
C MET A 183 -4.86 5.99 13.58
N ALA A 184 -5.77 6.00 14.55
CA ALA A 184 -5.66 6.78 15.78
C ALA A 184 -4.77 6.08 16.81
N TRP A 185 -4.34 6.80 17.82
CA TRP A 185 -3.61 6.27 18.97
C TRP A 185 -4.52 5.38 19.84
N GLU A 186 -3.99 4.27 20.30
CA GLU A 186 -4.65 3.37 21.25
C GLU A 186 -3.90 3.32 22.59
N SER A 187 -2.60 3.04 22.55
CA SER A 187 -1.78 2.92 23.75
C SER A 187 -0.33 3.34 23.50
N ALA A 188 0.42 3.56 24.58
CA ALA A 188 1.87 3.68 24.50
C ALA A 188 2.48 2.30 24.16
N ASN A 189 3.44 2.24 23.25
CA ASN A 189 4.10 1.01 22.80
C ASN A 189 3.19 0.04 22.03
N ASP A 190 2.20 0.56 21.32
CA ASP A 190 1.42 -0.21 20.37
C ASP A 190 2.33 -0.74 19.25
N GLY A 191 2.46 -2.07 19.16
CA GLY A 191 3.34 -2.75 18.19
C GLY A 191 2.69 -3.00 16.82
N ASP A 192 1.36 -2.93 16.72
CA ASP A 192 0.61 -3.15 15.48
C ASP A 192 -0.62 -2.23 15.39
N ILE A 193 -0.43 -1.06 14.84
CA ILE A 193 -1.51 -0.07 14.65
C ILE A 193 -2.65 -0.55 13.73
N CYS A 194 -2.47 -1.67 13.02
CA CYS A 194 -3.53 -2.26 12.19
C CYS A 194 -4.53 -3.08 13.01
N ALA A 195 -4.19 -3.46 14.24
CA ALA A 195 -4.99 -4.33 15.10
C ALA A 195 -5.49 -3.55 16.32
N GLY A 196 -6.81 -3.40 16.46
CA GLY A 196 -7.43 -2.78 17.64
C GLY A 196 -7.64 -1.26 17.55
N ASN A 197 -6.75 -0.53 16.90
CA ASN A 197 -6.82 0.93 16.84
C ASN A 197 -8.08 1.42 16.11
N GLN A 198 -8.61 2.54 16.60
CA GLN A 198 -9.65 3.28 15.88
C GLN A 198 -9.06 3.96 14.64
N THR A 199 -9.92 4.22 13.65
CA THR A 199 -9.54 4.96 12.45
C THR A 199 -9.79 6.46 12.60
N THR A 200 -9.19 7.25 11.72
CA THR A 200 -9.41 8.71 11.63
C THR A 200 -10.13 9.06 10.32
N PRO A 201 -11.49 9.01 10.29
CA PRO A 201 -12.29 9.14 9.07
C PRO A 201 -12.12 10.46 8.33
N ASN A 202 -11.81 11.55 9.02
CA ASN A 202 -11.62 12.89 8.43
C ASN A 202 -10.16 13.17 7.99
N PHE A 203 -9.27 12.19 8.08
CA PHE A 203 -7.88 12.37 7.65
C PHE A 203 -7.79 12.67 6.16
N VAL A 204 -7.04 13.72 5.82
CA VAL A 204 -6.77 14.16 4.44
C VAL A 204 -5.28 14.38 4.28
N LEU A 205 -4.67 13.70 3.31
CA LEU A 205 -3.27 13.96 2.96
C LEU A 205 -3.03 13.63 1.47
N PRO A 206 -2.68 14.61 0.64
CA PRO A 206 -2.40 14.38 -0.78
C PRO A 206 -0.98 13.83 -1.00
N LYS A 207 -0.79 13.22 -2.18
CA LYS A 207 0.53 12.82 -2.72
C LYS A 207 1.31 11.86 -1.83
N ILE A 208 0.65 10.91 -1.19
CA ILE A 208 1.32 9.81 -0.50
C ILE A 208 1.96 8.92 -1.54
N ALA A 209 3.28 8.74 -1.49
CA ALA A 209 4.01 7.87 -2.40
C ALA A 209 3.74 6.40 -2.08
N LEU A 210 3.49 5.60 -3.11
CA LEU A 210 3.33 4.14 -3.01
C LEU A 210 4.52 3.44 -3.66
N GLY A 211 4.87 2.29 -3.12
CA GLY A 211 5.96 1.47 -3.61
C GLY A 211 5.85 0.02 -3.18
N SER A 212 6.91 -0.74 -3.43
CA SER A 212 7.06 -2.11 -2.96
C SER A 212 8.43 -2.34 -2.35
N THR A 213 8.52 -3.33 -1.47
CA THR A 213 9.80 -3.86 -0.95
C THR A 213 9.78 -5.36 -1.16
N LEU A 214 10.81 -5.89 -1.84
CA LEU A 214 10.95 -7.33 -2.07
C LEU A 214 11.15 -8.07 -0.75
N VAL A 215 10.40 -9.14 -0.58
CA VAL A 215 10.57 -10.13 0.52
C VAL A 215 11.32 -11.34 0.00
N ALA A 216 10.90 -11.89 -1.15
CA ALA A 216 11.53 -13.04 -1.81
C ALA A 216 11.27 -13.00 -3.33
N PRO A 217 12.21 -13.55 -4.15
CA PRO A 217 13.46 -14.23 -3.78
C PRO A 217 14.53 -13.28 -3.20
N ASN A 218 15.48 -13.83 -2.47
CA ASN A 218 16.64 -13.08 -2.00
C ASN A 218 17.93 -13.85 -2.37
N PRO A 219 18.84 -13.29 -3.21
CA PRO A 219 18.77 -11.96 -3.82
C PRO A 219 17.67 -11.83 -4.90
N GLY A 220 17.25 -10.60 -5.17
CA GLY A 220 16.27 -10.29 -6.19
C GLY A 220 16.10 -8.77 -6.42
N THR A 221 15.19 -8.40 -7.31
CA THR A 221 14.93 -7.03 -7.73
C THR A 221 13.58 -6.55 -7.19
N ASN A 222 13.50 -5.33 -6.65
CA ASN A 222 12.24 -4.70 -6.29
C ASN A 222 11.36 -4.49 -7.54
N ALA A 223 10.07 -4.65 -7.34
CA ALA A 223 9.09 -4.41 -8.39
C ALA A 223 8.76 -2.92 -8.54
N ALA A 224 8.57 -2.47 -9.77
CA ALA A 224 7.83 -1.24 -10.00
C ALA A 224 6.34 -1.47 -9.71
N VAL A 225 5.68 -0.42 -9.20
CA VAL A 225 4.24 -0.40 -8.92
C VAL A 225 3.49 0.42 -9.95
N GLY A 226 2.25 0.04 -10.27
CA GLY A 226 1.46 0.75 -11.28
C GLY A 226 0.97 2.11 -10.79
N THR A 227 0.44 2.17 -9.57
CA THR A 227 0.03 3.43 -8.93
C THR A 227 1.12 3.90 -7.98
N ALA A 228 1.86 4.93 -8.40
CA ALA A 228 3.01 5.44 -7.64
C ALA A 228 2.65 6.44 -6.53
N THR A 229 1.45 7.03 -6.57
CA THR A 229 0.96 7.98 -5.56
C THR A 229 -0.55 7.93 -5.44
N TYR A 230 -1.07 8.25 -4.25
CA TYR A 230 -2.50 8.46 -4.05
C TYR A 230 -2.77 9.64 -3.10
N ASN A 231 -4.01 10.11 -3.11
CA ASN A 231 -4.49 11.10 -2.15
C ASN A 231 -5.40 10.41 -1.16
N HIS A 232 -5.08 10.48 0.14
CA HIS A 232 -5.98 10.02 1.18
C HIS A 232 -7.10 11.05 1.36
N VAL A 233 -8.33 10.62 1.26
CA VAL A 233 -9.52 11.46 1.37
C VAL A 233 -10.41 10.98 2.51
N PRO A 234 -11.29 11.85 3.07
CA PRO A 234 -12.22 11.45 4.10
C PRO A 234 -13.09 10.29 3.64
N ALA A 235 -13.17 9.26 4.46
CA ALA A 235 -13.95 8.06 4.16
C ALA A 235 -14.43 7.38 5.43
N SER A 236 -15.53 6.64 5.34
CA SER A 236 -16.00 5.79 6.45
C SER A 236 -14.88 4.82 6.84
N ASN A 237 -14.59 4.72 8.15
CA ASN A 237 -13.48 3.95 8.69
C ASN A 237 -12.11 4.34 8.08
N SER A 238 -11.98 5.56 7.57
CA SER A 238 -10.77 6.05 6.88
C SER A 238 -10.32 5.15 5.70
N LEU A 239 -11.23 4.36 5.12
CA LEU A 239 -10.91 3.37 4.10
C LEU A 239 -10.72 4.00 2.73
N ASN A 240 -9.49 3.96 2.23
CA ASN A 240 -9.14 4.33 0.87
C ASN A 240 -8.58 3.10 0.14
N SER A 241 -9.31 2.60 -0.86
CA SER A 241 -8.91 1.45 -1.68
C SER A 241 -8.19 1.94 -2.94
N VAL A 242 -7.01 1.39 -3.19
CA VAL A 242 -6.16 1.76 -4.33
C VAL A 242 -5.91 0.55 -5.20
N THR A 243 -6.18 0.66 -6.50
CA THR A 243 -5.80 -0.35 -7.48
C THR A 243 -4.30 -0.29 -7.73
N GLN A 244 -3.64 -1.44 -7.63
CA GLN A 244 -2.20 -1.56 -7.72
C GLN A 244 -1.78 -2.68 -8.67
N THR A 245 -0.56 -2.62 -9.19
CA THR A 245 0.13 -3.71 -9.90
C THR A 245 1.55 -3.83 -9.38
N VAL A 246 2.16 -5.00 -9.59
CA VAL A 246 3.57 -5.27 -9.28
C VAL A 246 4.21 -5.88 -10.51
N SER A 247 5.29 -5.30 -11.01
CA SER A 247 5.89 -5.68 -12.31
C SER A 247 6.74 -6.95 -12.28
N GLU A 248 7.02 -7.52 -11.10
CA GLU A 248 7.97 -8.62 -10.90
C GLU A 248 7.34 -9.85 -10.25
N VAL A 249 7.95 -11.00 -10.50
CA VAL A 249 7.70 -12.26 -9.79
C VAL A 249 8.23 -12.15 -8.36
N GLY A 250 7.53 -12.77 -7.40
CA GLY A 250 7.98 -12.80 -6.02
C GLY A 250 6.90 -12.54 -5.00
N VAL A 251 7.37 -12.21 -3.79
CA VAL A 251 6.57 -11.77 -2.66
C VAL A 251 7.06 -10.38 -2.25
N PHE A 252 6.14 -9.44 -2.04
CA PHE A 252 6.47 -8.06 -1.76
C PHE A 252 5.68 -7.52 -0.57
N ARG A 253 6.23 -6.54 0.15
CA ARG A 253 5.45 -5.66 1.01
C ARG A 253 5.07 -4.41 0.22
N MET A 254 3.81 -4.03 0.27
CA MET A 254 3.37 -2.74 -0.27
C MET A 254 3.73 -1.64 0.72
N THR A 255 4.21 -0.51 0.23
CA THR A 255 4.66 0.61 1.06
C THR A 255 3.87 1.88 0.76
N ALA A 256 3.63 2.70 1.79
CA ALA A 256 3.09 4.05 1.66
C ALA A 256 3.98 5.02 2.43
N THR A 257 4.47 6.05 1.75
CA THR A 257 5.36 7.05 2.33
C THR A 257 4.73 8.44 2.21
N PRO A 258 4.13 8.95 3.30
CA PRO A 258 3.61 10.30 3.37
C PRO A 258 4.73 11.34 3.14
N PRO A 259 4.43 12.49 2.48
CA PRO A 259 5.39 13.57 2.36
C PRO A 259 5.79 14.14 3.73
N ALA A 260 7.06 14.49 3.88
CA ALA A 260 7.56 15.04 5.12
C ALA A 260 6.90 16.39 5.45
N ASN A 261 6.54 16.62 6.72
CA ASN A 261 5.92 17.84 7.25
C ASN A 261 4.65 18.28 6.50
N ALA A 262 3.96 17.36 5.83
CA ALA A 262 2.82 17.69 4.97
C ALA A 262 1.48 17.72 5.71
N TYR A 263 1.38 17.13 6.89
CA TYR A 263 0.18 17.21 7.71
C TYR A 263 0.33 18.34 8.72
N PHE A 264 -0.12 19.55 8.36
CA PHE A 264 0.17 20.82 9.01
C PHE A 264 1.69 21.07 9.07
N ILE A 265 2.36 20.69 10.15
CA ILE A 265 3.83 20.75 10.29
C ILE A 265 4.41 19.36 10.63
N TYR A 266 3.56 18.33 10.66
CA TYR A 266 3.92 16.99 11.12
C TYR A 266 4.16 16.05 9.95
N THR A 267 5.05 15.11 10.15
CA THR A 267 5.27 13.96 9.26
C THR A 267 4.49 12.76 9.80
N ILE A 268 3.61 12.20 8.97
CA ILE A 268 2.97 10.91 9.26
C ILE A 268 3.97 9.82 8.90
N PRO A 269 4.22 8.84 9.79
CA PRO A 269 5.21 7.78 9.54
C PRO A 269 4.91 6.95 8.28
N PRO A 270 5.95 6.45 7.58
CA PRO A 270 5.76 5.50 6.49
C PRO A 270 5.19 4.18 6.99
N ALA A 271 4.46 3.48 6.14
CA ALA A 271 3.80 2.23 6.44
C ALA A 271 4.18 1.12 5.46
N GLN A 272 4.09 -0.13 5.91
CA GLN A 272 4.26 -1.32 5.11
C GLN A 272 3.14 -2.32 5.40
N SER A 273 2.72 -3.06 4.35
CA SER A 273 1.78 -4.15 4.51
C SER A 273 2.45 -5.42 5.04
N GLN A 274 1.66 -6.42 5.39
CA GLN A 274 2.12 -7.80 5.42
C GLN A 274 2.61 -8.23 4.03
N PRO A 275 3.41 -9.32 3.91
CA PRO A 275 3.85 -9.84 2.62
C PRO A 275 2.66 -10.19 1.72
N VAL A 276 2.71 -9.76 0.47
CA VAL A 276 1.71 -9.98 -0.58
C VAL A 276 2.34 -10.76 -1.72
N GLY A 277 1.64 -11.72 -2.23
CA GLY A 277 2.09 -12.58 -3.33
C GLY A 277 1.51 -13.98 -3.15
N ARG A 278 1.94 -14.96 -3.87
CA ARG A 278 3.09 -15.05 -4.76
C ARG A 278 2.69 -14.56 -6.17
N PHE A 279 3.44 -13.62 -6.70
CA PHE A 279 3.30 -13.21 -8.10
C PHE A 279 4.11 -14.15 -8.99
N ILE A 280 3.53 -14.53 -10.15
CA ILE A 280 4.12 -15.45 -11.12
C ILE A 280 4.27 -14.77 -12.49
N PRO A 281 5.03 -15.32 -13.46
CA PRO A 281 5.05 -14.77 -14.81
C PRO A 281 3.66 -14.74 -15.43
N ALA A 282 3.42 -13.77 -16.31
CA ALA A 282 2.20 -13.71 -17.10
C ALA A 282 2.24 -14.75 -18.25
N ASP A 283 3.39 -14.83 -18.90
CA ASP A 283 3.67 -15.75 -20.01
C ASP A 283 5.18 -16.06 -20.12
N PHE A 284 5.51 -16.92 -21.10
CA PHE A 284 6.87 -17.24 -21.50
C PHE A 284 7.00 -16.98 -22.99
N ASN A 285 8.13 -16.40 -23.40
CA ASN A 285 8.42 -16.08 -24.79
C ASN A 285 9.73 -16.71 -25.26
N LEU A 286 9.71 -17.31 -26.45
CA LEU A 286 10.92 -17.73 -27.15
C LEU A 286 11.54 -16.46 -27.80
N ALA A 287 12.57 -15.92 -27.17
CA ALA A 287 13.26 -14.72 -27.67
C ALA A 287 14.11 -15.04 -28.89
N SER A 288 14.73 -16.21 -28.89
CA SER A 288 15.43 -16.74 -30.07
C SER A 288 15.53 -18.26 -29.99
N GLY A 289 15.60 -18.90 -31.16
CA GLY A 289 15.83 -20.33 -31.27
C GLY A 289 16.50 -20.65 -32.59
N ASP A 290 17.36 -21.65 -32.60
CA ASP A 290 18.07 -22.12 -33.80
C ASP A 290 18.18 -23.64 -33.79
N ILE A 291 17.93 -24.23 -34.95
CA ILE A 291 18.10 -25.67 -35.20
C ILE A 291 19.09 -25.86 -36.35
N VAL A 292 20.23 -26.44 -36.04
CA VAL A 292 21.32 -26.61 -36.99
C VAL A 292 21.40 -28.06 -37.41
N PRO A 293 21.10 -28.40 -38.68
CA PRO A 293 21.24 -29.74 -39.19
C PRO A 293 22.66 -30.28 -39.08
N ALA A 294 22.81 -31.58 -38.81
CA ALA A 294 24.11 -32.19 -38.67
C ALA A 294 24.90 -32.30 -39.99
N CYS A 295 24.17 -32.38 -41.13
CA CYS A 295 24.75 -32.51 -42.45
C CYS A 295 24.26 -31.37 -43.34
N ASN A 296 24.78 -30.18 -43.13
CA ASN A 296 24.52 -28.97 -43.94
C ASN A 296 23.02 -28.61 -44.07
N VAL A 297 22.21 -29.42 -44.76
CA VAL A 297 20.78 -29.13 -45.01
C VAL A 297 19.84 -30.25 -44.49
N PHE A 298 20.37 -31.30 -43.88
CA PHE A 298 19.58 -32.41 -43.30
C PHE A 298 20.30 -33.08 -42.12
N SER A 299 19.56 -33.85 -41.36
CA SER A 299 20.10 -34.78 -40.35
C SER A 299 19.53 -36.17 -40.56
N TYR A 300 20.34 -37.19 -40.34
CA TYR A 300 19.82 -38.57 -40.28
C TYR A 300 19.05 -38.79 -38.97
N MET A 301 18.05 -39.68 -38.99
CA MET A 301 17.43 -40.14 -37.75
C MET A 301 18.46 -40.79 -36.86
N GLY A 302 18.46 -40.47 -35.56
CA GLY A 302 19.49 -40.92 -34.62
C GLY A 302 20.80 -40.15 -34.69
N GLN A 303 20.91 -39.14 -35.57
CA GLN A 303 22.06 -38.26 -35.61
C GLN A 303 21.83 -37.01 -34.81
N PRO A 304 22.75 -36.60 -33.91
CA PRO A 304 22.63 -35.33 -33.15
C PRO A 304 22.62 -34.13 -34.11
N PHE A 305 21.67 -33.23 -33.90
CA PHE A 305 21.59 -31.91 -34.56
C PHE A 305 21.71 -30.82 -33.52
N GLY A 306 22.19 -29.65 -33.93
CA GLY A 306 22.40 -28.51 -33.05
C GLY A 306 21.09 -27.81 -32.62
N VAL A 307 21.04 -27.36 -31.39
CA VAL A 307 19.92 -26.63 -30.83
C VAL A 307 20.42 -25.47 -29.99
N ALA A 308 19.94 -24.27 -30.26
CA ALA A 308 20.07 -23.10 -29.38
C ALA A 308 18.68 -22.53 -29.05
N LEU A 309 18.46 -22.17 -27.80
CA LEU A 309 17.17 -21.67 -27.32
C LEU A 309 17.40 -20.54 -26.30
N ASP A 310 16.53 -19.54 -26.34
CA ASP A 310 16.50 -18.45 -25.39
C ASP A 310 15.05 -18.13 -25.02
N VAL A 311 14.69 -18.41 -23.79
CA VAL A 311 13.31 -18.28 -23.29
C VAL A 311 13.25 -17.26 -22.17
N LEU A 312 12.29 -16.34 -22.26
CA LEU A 312 12.06 -15.29 -21.26
C LEU A 312 10.74 -15.52 -20.52
N ALA A 313 10.76 -15.39 -19.22
CA ALA A 313 9.57 -15.23 -18.39
C ALA A 313 9.18 -13.75 -18.35
N ARG A 314 7.92 -13.43 -18.70
CA ARG A 314 7.47 -12.05 -18.88
C ARG A 314 6.31 -11.70 -17.95
N ASN A 315 6.17 -10.41 -17.65
CA ASN A 315 4.99 -9.84 -17.03
C ASN A 315 3.91 -9.49 -18.08
N VAL A 316 2.72 -9.07 -17.63
CA VAL A 316 1.59 -8.71 -18.49
C VAL A 316 1.94 -7.65 -19.56
N SER A 317 2.89 -6.78 -19.28
CA SER A 317 3.35 -5.76 -20.23
C SER A 317 4.44 -6.26 -21.18
N GLY A 318 4.79 -7.56 -21.15
CA GLY A 318 5.83 -8.17 -21.97
C GLY A 318 7.26 -7.96 -21.45
N GLY A 319 7.44 -7.30 -20.31
CA GLY A 319 8.75 -7.11 -19.69
C GLY A 319 9.27 -8.38 -19.02
N GLN A 320 10.58 -8.62 -19.09
CA GLN A 320 11.22 -9.75 -18.42
C GLN A 320 11.09 -9.67 -16.91
N THR A 321 10.70 -10.77 -16.26
CA THR A 321 10.61 -10.89 -14.80
C THR A 321 11.91 -11.47 -14.25
N GLN A 322 12.79 -10.62 -13.73
CA GLN A 322 14.12 -11.01 -13.29
C GLN A 322 14.12 -11.91 -12.05
N ASN A 323 13.09 -11.83 -11.23
CA ASN A 323 12.95 -12.65 -10.03
C ASN A 323 12.47 -14.09 -10.30
N TYR A 324 12.20 -14.44 -11.57
CA TYR A 324 11.87 -15.81 -11.92
C TYR A 324 13.13 -16.65 -11.96
N THR A 325 13.57 -17.11 -10.78
CA THR A 325 14.81 -17.84 -10.53
C THR A 325 14.68 -18.74 -9.29
N GLY A 326 15.51 -19.76 -9.19
CA GLY A 326 15.55 -20.65 -8.03
C GLY A 326 14.20 -21.27 -7.71
N SER A 327 13.74 -21.19 -6.47
CA SER A 327 12.47 -21.77 -6.01
C SER A 327 11.22 -21.06 -6.55
N PHE A 328 11.37 -19.87 -7.13
CA PHE A 328 10.28 -19.15 -7.80
C PHE A 328 10.12 -19.56 -9.26
N ALA A 329 11.13 -20.20 -9.87
CA ALA A 329 11.09 -20.68 -11.24
C ALA A 329 10.58 -22.12 -11.27
N LYS A 330 9.27 -22.31 -11.34
CA LYS A 330 8.61 -23.62 -11.31
C LYS A 330 8.29 -24.18 -12.70
N GLY A 331 8.54 -23.41 -13.76
CA GLY A 331 8.36 -23.82 -15.13
C GLY A 331 9.60 -24.54 -15.69
N SER A 332 9.36 -25.44 -16.63
CA SER A 332 10.40 -26.14 -17.40
C SER A 332 10.13 -26.00 -18.89
N ALA A 333 11.18 -25.68 -19.64
CA ALA A 333 11.13 -25.55 -21.09
C ALA A 333 11.66 -26.81 -21.77
N TYR A 334 10.95 -27.31 -22.77
CA TYR A 334 11.29 -28.50 -23.54
C TYR A 334 11.22 -28.20 -25.02
N LEU A 335 12.15 -28.78 -25.78
CA LEU A 335 12.06 -28.81 -27.24
C LEU A 335 10.92 -29.72 -27.66
N SER A 336 10.15 -29.33 -28.67
CA SER A 336 9.08 -30.13 -29.25
C SER A 336 9.16 -30.09 -30.77
N VAL A 337 8.50 -31.07 -31.42
CA VAL A 337 8.49 -31.18 -32.87
C VAL A 337 7.17 -31.75 -33.37
N ALA A 338 6.67 -31.21 -34.50
CA ALA A 338 5.51 -31.74 -35.23
C ALA A 338 5.82 -31.97 -36.70
N ASN A 339 5.04 -32.84 -37.34
CA ASN A 339 5.07 -32.99 -38.77
C ASN A 339 4.30 -31.82 -39.42
N ASN A 340 4.95 -31.10 -40.30
CA ASN A 340 4.33 -29.94 -40.98
C ASN A 340 3.17 -30.36 -41.93
N LYS A 341 3.14 -31.60 -42.37
CA LYS A 341 2.14 -32.09 -43.33
C LYS A 341 0.75 -32.25 -42.70
N ASP A 342 0.68 -32.74 -41.46
CA ASP A 342 -0.56 -33.13 -40.79
C ASP A 342 -0.68 -32.57 -39.36
N GLY A 343 0.31 -31.81 -38.91
CA GLY A 343 0.36 -31.21 -37.56
C GLY A 343 0.50 -32.25 -36.44
N LYS A 344 0.78 -33.50 -36.74
CA LYS A 344 0.91 -34.56 -35.74
C LYS A 344 2.14 -34.33 -34.87
N SER A 345 1.97 -34.30 -33.56
CA SER A 345 3.09 -34.22 -32.62
C SER A 345 4.00 -35.45 -32.73
N LEU A 346 5.27 -35.20 -32.87
CA LEU A 346 6.35 -36.17 -32.87
C LEU A 346 7.33 -35.94 -31.73
N ALA A 347 6.91 -35.19 -30.70
CA ALA A 347 7.75 -34.82 -29.57
C ALA A 347 8.34 -36.03 -28.83
N ASN A 348 7.60 -37.16 -28.78
CA ASN A 348 8.06 -38.41 -28.19
C ASN A 348 9.24 -39.05 -28.94
N ARG A 349 9.60 -38.56 -30.13
CA ARG A 349 10.73 -39.00 -30.94
C ARG A 349 11.98 -38.16 -30.73
N LEU A 350 11.89 -37.07 -30.03
CA LEU A 350 13.05 -36.29 -29.64
C LEU A 350 13.71 -36.88 -28.39
N ARG A 351 15.00 -37.02 -28.42
CA ARG A 351 15.76 -37.17 -27.18
C ARG A 351 15.72 -35.84 -26.47
N SER A 352 15.17 -35.83 -25.24
CA SER A 352 14.96 -34.62 -24.46
C SER A 352 16.27 -33.92 -24.18
N LEU A 353 16.28 -32.62 -24.43
CA LEU A 353 17.28 -31.74 -23.86
C LEU A 353 17.09 -31.72 -22.33
N PRO A 354 18.18 -31.56 -21.55
CA PRO A 354 18.03 -31.34 -20.12
C PRO A 354 17.19 -30.07 -19.86
N SER A 355 16.42 -30.08 -18.79
CA SER A 355 15.68 -28.90 -18.37
C SER A 355 16.66 -27.73 -18.18
N LEU A 356 16.34 -26.58 -18.79
CA LEU A 356 17.19 -25.38 -18.71
C LEU A 356 16.99 -24.69 -17.38
N PRO A 357 18.07 -24.35 -16.66
CA PRO A 357 17.96 -23.59 -15.42
C PRO A 357 17.51 -22.15 -15.72
N TRP A 358 16.59 -21.66 -14.91
CA TRP A 358 16.16 -20.27 -14.97
C TRP A 358 17.13 -19.38 -14.17
N LEU A 359 17.63 -18.35 -14.81
CA LEU A 359 18.47 -17.34 -14.19
C LEU A 359 17.95 -15.94 -14.58
N ASN A 360 17.52 -15.18 -13.58
CA ASN A 360 16.99 -13.82 -13.78
C ASN A 360 15.87 -13.74 -14.82
N GLY A 361 14.95 -14.71 -14.79
CA GLY A 361 13.81 -14.75 -15.71
C GLY A 361 14.13 -15.23 -17.12
N ARG A 362 15.31 -15.81 -17.33
CA ARG A 362 15.78 -16.32 -18.63
C ARG A 362 16.27 -17.74 -18.50
N ALA A 363 15.85 -18.60 -19.42
CA ALA A 363 16.39 -19.94 -19.59
C ALA A 363 17.03 -20.03 -20.98
N ALA A 364 18.37 -20.16 -21.03
CA ALA A 364 19.11 -20.11 -22.27
C ALA A 364 19.98 -21.37 -22.46
N LEU A 365 20.01 -21.88 -23.68
CA LEU A 365 20.92 -22.89 -24.19
C LEU A 365 21.64 -22.30 -25.39
N ALA A 366 22.88 -21.88 -25.19
CA ALA A 366 23.66 -21.24 -26.27
C ALA A 366 24.08 -22.24 -27.36
N ALA A 367 24.39 -23.49 -26.98
CA ALA A 367 24.67 -24.58 -27.88
C ALA A 367 24.36 -25.91 -27.19
N GLY A 368 23.54 -26.73 -27.82
CA GLY A 368 23.17 -28.08 -27.38
C GLY A 368 22.94 -28.98 -28.55
N SER A 369 22.57 -30.22 -28.27
CA SER A 369 22.18 -31.18 -29.32
C SER A 369 20.97 -32.00 -28.91
N SER A 370 20.16 -32.37 -29.88
CA SER A 370 19.06 -33.30 -29.75
C SER A 370 19.11 -34.32 -30.89
N GLU A 371 18.37 -35.39 -30.75
CA GLU A 371 18.26 -36.42 -31.79
C GLU A 371 16.79 -36.66 -32.08
N PHE A 372 16.45 -36.89 -33.36
CA PHE A 372 15.15 -37.40 -33.77
C PHE A 372 15.24 -38.93 -33.98
N VAL A 373 14.69 -39.68 -33.06
CA VAL A 373 14.87 -41.13 -32.97
C VAL A 373 14.01 -41.85 -34.01
N ARG A 374 14.55 -42.90 -34.65
CA ARG A 374 13.82 -43.81 -35.50
C ARG A 374 12.94 -44.74 -34.65
N LEU A 375 11.68 -44.98 -35.09
CA LEU A 375 10.75 -45.83 -34.33
C LEU A 375 11.07 -47.32 -34.48
N SER A 376 11.50 -47.75 -35.67
CA SER A 376 11.76 -49.14 -35.95
C SER A 376 12.73 -49.27 -37.12
N ASP A 377 13.60 -50.26 -37.07
CA ASP A 377 14.50 -50.57 -38.16
C ASP A 377 13.83 -51.45 -39.24
N THR A 378 12.64 -52.00 -38.95
CA THR A 378 11.95 -52.95 -39.80
C THR A 378 10.80 -52.36 -40.61
N GLN A 379 10.38 -51.12 -40.34
CA GLN A 379 9.31 -50.43 -41.05
C GLN A 379 9.84 -49.16 -41.70
N PRO A 380 9.32 -48.77 -42.87
CA PRO A 380 9.61 -47.45 -43.47
C PRO A 380 9.24 -46.32 -42.50
N ASP A 381 10.21 -45.52 -42.13
CA ASP A 381 10.04 -44.40 -41.23
C ASP A 381 10.69 -43.15 -41.87
N GLY A 382 9.86 -42.30 -42.42
CA GLY A 382 10.29 -41.13 -43.15
C GLY A 382 10.43 -41.35 -44.67
N PRO A 383 11.11 -40.48 -45.41
CA PRO A 383 11.77 -39.26 -44.89
C PRO A 383 10.79 -38.20 -44.45
N TYR A 384 11.12 -37.48 -43.33
CA TYR A 384 10.41 -36.30 -42.89
C TYR A 384 11.07 -35.05 -43.50
N LYS A 385 10.39 -34.42 -44.47
CA LYS A 385 10.95 -33.33 -45.25
C LYS A 385 10.69 -31.95 -44.65
N SER A 386 9.79 -31.86 -43.67
CA SER A 386 9.35 -30.59 -43.07
C SER A 386 8.90 -30.83 -41.61
N LEU A 387 9.85 -30.92 -40.69
CA LEU A 387 9.55 -30.94 -39.28
C LEU A 387 9.53 -29.50 -38.75
N LEU A 388 8.51 -29.12 -38.00
CA LEU A 388 8.42 -27.91 -37.28
C LEU A 388 8.88 -28.14 -35.86
N PHE A 389 9.92 -27.42 -35.46
CA PHE A 389 10.38 -27.41 -34.07
C PHE A 389 9.74 -26.26 -33.31
N GLY A 390 9.44 -26.47 -32.06
CA GLY A 390 8.84 -25.48 -31.17
C GLY A 390 9.26 -25.67 -29.73
N LEU A 391 8.74 -24.85 -28.85
CA LEU A 391 8.96 -24.93 -27.45
C LEU A 391 7.70 -25.38 -26.72
N TYR A 392 7.89 -26.31 -25.79
CA TYR A 392 6.86 -26.75 -24.86
C TYR A 392 7.24 -26.28 -23.45
N MET A 393 6.32 -25.58 -22.81
CA MET A 393 6.49 -25.14 -21.41
C MET A 393 5.57 -25.92 -20.49
N ARG A 394 6.10 -26.49 -19.44
CA ARG A 394 5.32 -27.02 -18.33
C ARG A 394 5.54 -26.13 -17.12
N ASP A 395 4.48 -25.50 -16.63
CA ASP A 395 4.49 -24.68 -15.44
C ASP A 395 3.76 -25.41 -14.31
N ASN A 396 4.44 -25.63 -13.18
CA ASN A 396 3.89 -26.29 -11.99
C ASN A 396 3.14 -25.32 -11.06
N ASP A 397 3.01 -24.05 -11.45
CA ASP A 397 2.25 -23.04 -10.70
C ASP A 397 0.75 -23.07 -11.05
N GLY A 398 0.15 -24.26 -10.95
CA GLY A 398 -1.27 -24.46 -11.11
C GLY A 398 -1.67 -24.73 -12.55
N ASP A 399 -1.73 -25.99 -12.93
CA ASP A 399 -2.41 -26.58 -14.09
C ASP A 399 -2.12 -25.97 -15.47
N ARG A 400 -1.04 -25.20 -15.62
CA ARG A 400 -0.74 -24.55 -16.89
C ARG A 400 0.39 -25.24 -17.61
N THR A 401 0.01 -26.09 -18.53
CA THR A 401 0.88 -26.47 -19.61
C THR A 401 0.80 -25.36 -20.66
N LEU A 402 1.80 -24.47 -20.71
CA LEU A 402 1.91 -23.47 -21.76
C LEU A 402 2.64 -24.11 -22.91
N ILE A 403 1.95 -24.44 -23.96
CA ILE A 403 2.57 -24.92 -25.20
C ILE A 403 2.74 -23.70 -26.11
N ALA A 404 3.93 -23.55 -26.45
CA ALA A 404 4.38 -22.55 -27.33
C ALA A 404 4.84 -23.17 -28.63
N SER A 405 3.96 -23.85 -29.32
CA SER A 405 4.18 -24.27 -30.69
C SER A 405 2.91 -24.14 -31.51
N PRO A 406 2.99 -23.57 -32.70
CA PRO A 406 1.82 -23.21 -33.47
C PRO A 406 0.97 -24.38 -33.92
N ASP A 407 1.50 -25.61 -34.02
CA ASP A 407 0.82 -26.68 -34.77
C ASP A 407 0.72 -28.04 -34.09
N PHE A 408 1.02 -28.13 -32.79
CA PHE A 408 0.77 -29.37 -32.10
C PHE A 408 -0.72 -29.47 -31.80
N ASN A 409 -1.37 -30.50 -32.35
CA ASN A 409 -2.75 -30.86 -32.04
C ASN A 409 -2.89 -31.39 -30.61
N ASP A 410 -2.29 -30.71 -29.65
CA ASP A 410 -2.46 -30.99 -28.25
C ASP A 410 -3.53 -30.05 -27.71
N ALA A 411 -4.75 -30.55 -27.54
CA ALA A 411 -5.93 -29.78 -27.13
C ALA A 411 -5.79 -29.15 -25.75
N VAL A 412 -4.79 -29.53 -24.95
CA VAL A 412 -4.56 -29.07 -23.59
C VAL A 412 -3.81 -27.73 -23.55
N ALA A 413 -3.23 -27.33 -24.67
CA ALA A 413 -2.20 -26.31 -24.70
C ALA A 413 -2.54 -25.00 -25.36
N ARG A 414 -3.69 -24.87 -25.94
CA ARG A 414 -4.09 -23.64 -26.63
C ARG A 414 -4.90 -22.72 -25.71
N SER A 415 -4.24 -21.81 -25.02
CA SER A 415 -4.88 -20.52 -24.81
C SER A 415 -4.65 -19.68 -26.08
N GLU A 416 -5.69 -19.19 -26.69
CA GLU A 416 -5.63 -18.41 -27.93
C GLU A 416 -4.77 -17.15 -27.82
N GLU A 417 -4.45 -16.72 -26.62
CA GLU A 417 -3.63 -15.54 -26.31
C GLU A 417 -2.13 -15.74 -26.60
N HIS A 418 -1.66 -16.97 -26.77
CA HIS A 418 -0.22 -17.25 -26.90
C HIS A 418 0.19 -17.75 -28.29
N THR A 419 -0.73 -17.93 -29.22
CA THR A 419 -0.43 -18.49 -30.56
C THR A 419 0.27 -17.49 -31.49
N SER A 420 0.28 -16.20 -31.16
CA SER A 420 0.86 -15.19 -32.06
C SER A 420 2.35 -14.92 -31.83
N GLU A 421 2.96 -15.40 -30.75
CA GLU A 421 4.31 -14.98 -30.35
C GLU A 421 5.39 -16.06 -30.46
N LEU A 422 5.01 -17.31 -30.73
CA LEU A 422 5.98 -18.38 -30.86
C LEU A 422 6.23 -18.68 -32.33
N GLN A 423 7.34 -18.17 -32.78
CA GLN A 423 7.85 -18.55 -34.10
C GLN A 423 8.26 -19.98 -34.08
N SER A 424 7.63 -20.83 -34.95
CA SER A 424 8.11 -22.14 -35.22
C SER A 424 9.48 -22.05 -35.86
N LEU A 425 10.42 -22.80 -35.35
CA LEU A 425 11.71 -22.97 -35.99
C LEU A 425 11.50 -23.98 -37.15
N ALA A 426 11.41 -23.48 -38.36
CA ALA A 426 11.36 -24.32 -39.55
C ALA A 426 12.78 -24.68 -39.96
N CYS A 427 13.06 -25.98 -40.07
CA CYS A 427 14.29 -26.48 -40.67
C CYS A 427 14.13 -26.70 -42.18
#